data_5984d705818c8a3c73c0b1c2074e0767
#
_entry.id   5984d705818c8a3c73c0b1c2074e0767
#
_cell.length_a   1.000
_cell.length_b   1.000
_cell.length_c   1.000
_cell.angle_alpha   90.00
_cell.angle_beta   90.00
_cell.angle_gamma   90.00
#
_symmetry.space_group_name_H-M   'P 1'
#
loop_
_entity.id
_entity.type
_entity.pdbx_description
1 polymer ?
#
loop_
_entity_poly.entity_id
_entity_poly.type
_entity_poly.pdbx_seq_one_letter_code
_entity_poly.pdbx_strand_id
1 'polypeptide(L)'
;YKDSGVDITKGNQLIDKIKPIAKSTLRPGVLAGLGGFGAMFEIPLDRYKNPVLISGTDGVGTKLMVAEMLKKHDTIGIDLVAMCVNDLIVQGAEPLFFLDYYATGSLNTEIATSVIEGIGEGCRLSGCSLIGGETAEMPGMYKGEEYDLAGFCVGIVEKDHIIDGSKVNLGDHIVALGSSGPHSNGYSLIRKVLEKTKPTQEQLNLLIEPTKIYVKSILSLIQSLPVHAISHITGGGLLENIPRVLPDHLAAKLDSNSWDMPEIFNWLQSEGNIDINEM
;
A
#
# COMPACT_ATOMS: atom_id res chain seq x y z
N TYR A 1 -8.89 27.44 19.32
CA TYR A 1 -8.68 26.29 18.43
C TYR A 1 -10.03 25.73 17.96
N LYS A 2 -10.96 25.45 18.87
CA LYS A 2 -12.27 24.86 18.53
C LYS A 2 -13.08 25.76 17.57
N ASP A 3 -13.04 27.06 17.78
CA ASP A 3 -13.73 28.06 16.89
C ASP A 3 -13.03 28.21 15.53
N SER A 4 -11.77 27.76 15.40
CA SER A 4 -11.04 27.72 14.12
C SER A 4 -11.10 26.36 13.41
N GLY A 5 -11.95 25.41 13.90
CA GLY A 5 -12.20 24.13 13.25
C GLY A 5 -11.26 23.00 13.67
N VAL A 6 -10.41 23.19 14.71
CA VAL A 6 -9.51 22.15 15.22
C VAL A 6 -9.94 21.73 16.64
N ASP A 7 -10.25 20.44 16.83
CA ASP A 7 -10.69 19.90 18.12
C ASP A 7 -9.63 18.98 18.77
N ILE A 8 -8.78 19.57 19.61
CA ILE A 8 -7.73 18.84 20.35
C ILE A 8 -8.30 17.68 21.19
N THR A 9 -9.53 17.80 21.70
CA THR A 9 -10.15 16.73 22.49
C THR A 9 -10.44 15.51 21.65
N LYS A 10 -10.94 15.69 20.43
CA LYS A 10 -11.15 14.59 19.45
C LYS A 10 -9.83 13.94 19.09
N GLY A 11 -8.78 14.72 18.85
CA GLY A 11 -7.43 14.20 18.59
C GLY A 11 -6.93 13.28 19.72
N ASN A 12 -7.06 13.71 20.97
CA ASN A 12 -6.67 12.90 22.13
C ASN A 12 -7.53 11.62 22.24
N GLN A 13 -8.82 11.70 21.99
CA GLN A 13 -9.71 10.53 21.98
C GLN A 13 -9.32 9.52 20.88
N LEU A 14 -8.94 10.01 19.70
CA LEU A 14 -8.45 9.15 18.63
C LEU A 14 -7.17 8.43 19.07
N ILE A 15 -6.20 9.14 19.66
CA ILE A 15 -4.95 8.53 20.13
C ILE A 15 -5.24 7.37 21.11
N ASP A 16 -6.19 7.53 22.03
CA ASP A 16 -6.53 6.47 22.98
C ASP A 16 -7.17 5.25 22.27
N LYS A 17 -7.95 5.47 21.22
CA LYS A 17 -8.54 4.38 20.40
C LYS A 17 -7.49 3.63 19.59
N ILE A 18 -6.49 4.31 19.04
CA ILE A 18 -5.48 3.70 18.15
C ILE A 18 -4.31 3.04 18.88
N LYS A 19 -4.03 3.39 20.13
CA LYS A 19 -2.97 2.74 20.93
C LYS A 19 -3.08 1.20 20.97
N PRO A 20 -4.26 0.57 21.19
CA PRO A 20 -4.39 -0.87 21.15
C PRO A 20 -4.11 -1.46 19.75
N ILE A 21 -4.49 -0.75 18.70
CA ILE A 21 -4.27 -1.15 17.30
C ILE A 21 -2.76 -1.21 17.04
N ALA A 22 -2.05 -0.12 17.32
CA ALA A 22 -0.59 -0.08 17.17
C ALA A 22 0.10 -1.15 18.01
N LYS A 23 -0.34 -1.33 19.29
CA LYS A 23 0.19 -2.38 20.17
C LYS A 23 0.02 -3.79 19.59
N SER A 24 -1.05 -4.05 18.85
CA SER A 24 -1.29 -5.37 18.21
C SER A 24 -0.32 -5.70 17.07
N THR A 25 0.41 -4.70 16.56
CA THR A 25 1.37 -4.85 15.47
C THR A 25 2.82 -4.97 15.95
N LEU A 26 3.07 -4.88 17.26
CA LEU A 26 4.42 -4.84 17.80
C LEU A 26 5.22 -6.09 17.46
N ARG A 27 6.47 -5.86 17.09
CA ARG A 27 7.48 -6.88 16.81
C ARG A 27 8.78 -6.58 17.59
N PRO A 28 9.70 -7.55 17.68
CA PRO A 28 11.04 -7.28 18.23
C PRO A 28 11.72 -6.11 17.49
N GLY A 29 12.43 -5.27 18.24
CA GLY A 29 13.07 -4.07 17.73
C GLY A 29 12.31 -2.78 18.05
N VAL A 30 11.02 -2.80 18.32
CA VAL A 30 10.27 -1.61 18.75
C VAL A 30 10.65 -1.27 20.19
N LEU A 31 11.25 -0.07 20.41
CA LEU A 31 11.72 0.37 21.73
C LEU A 31 10.73 1.28 22.48
N ALA A 32 9.78 1.91 21.75
CA ALA A 32 8.77 2.78 22.34
C ALA A 32 7.44 2.65 21.61
N GLY A 33 6.34 2.78 22.34
CA GLY A 33 4.99 2.86 21.77
C GLY A 33 4.63 4.27 21.31
N LEU A 34 3.35 4.45 20.86
CA LEU A 34 2.81 5.75 20.47
C LEU A 34 2.81 6.76 21.62
N GLY A 35 3.11 8.02 21.30
CA GLY A 35 3.03 9.15 22.25
C GLY A 35 4.33 9.90 22.49
N GLY A 36 5.45 9.47 21.87
CA GLY A 36 6.71 10.23 21.83
C GLY A 36 6.78 11.16 20.62
N PHE A 37 7.78 12.03 20.56
CA PHE A 37 8.03 12.89 19.40
C PHE A 37 8.54 12.11 18.17
N GLY A 38 9.11 10.94 18.40
CA GLY A 38 9.61 10.07 17.34
C GLY A 38 9.50 8.61 17.74
N ALA A 39 9.50 7.75 16.72
CA ALA A 39 9.52 6.31 16.89
C ALA A 39 10.95 5.78 16.93
N MET A 40 11.20 4.78 17.78
CA MET A 40 12.52 4.16 17.91
C MET A 40 12.44 2.68 17.56
N PHE A 41 13.34 2.26 16.69
CA PHE A 41 13.45 0.86 16.29
C PHE A 41 14.91 0.42 16.31
N GLU A 42 15.18 -0.68 17.00
CA GLU A 42 16.51 -1.28 17.09
C GLU A 42 16.79 -2.13 15.84
N ILE A 43 17.92 -1.87 15.19
CA ILE A 43 18.34 -2.63 14.02
C ILE A 43 18.75 -4.04 14.46
N PRO A 44 18.19 -5.13 13.87
CA PRO A 44 18.46 -6.51 14.26
C PRO A 44 19.81 -7.00 13.72
N LEU A 45 20.92 -6.54 14.30
CA LEU A 45 22.30 -6.86 13.90
C LEU A 45 22.68 -8.33 14.14
N ASP A 46 21.90 -9.05 14.91
CA ASP A 46 22.01 -10.51 15.07
C ASP A 46 21.61 -11.28 13.81
N ARG A 47 20.74 -10.70 12.99
CA ARG A 47 20.21 -11.28 11.74
C ARG A 47 20.89 -10.74 10.48
N TYR A 48 21.37 -9.51 10.51
CA TYR A 48 21.95 -8.80 9.38
C TYR A 48 23.39 -8.36 9.69
N LYS A 49 24.34 -8.75 8.84
CA LYS A 49 25.77 -8.41 9.01
C LYS A 49 26.14 -7.08 8.38
N ASN A 50 25.64 -6.84 7.17
CA ASN A 50 25.80 -5.61 6.42
C ASN A 50 24.43 -5.06 6.02
N PRO A 51 23.63 -4.59 7.01
CA PRO A 51 22.25 -4.16 6.75
C PRO A 51 22.19 -2.90 5.87
N VAL A 52 21.24 -2.90 4.94
CA VAL A 52 20.84 -1.73 4.16
C VAL A 52 19.39 -1.45 4.48
N LEU A 53 19.07 -0.21 4.81
CA LEU A 53 17.70 0.24 5.01
C LEU A 53 17.09 0.65 3.67
N ILE A 54 15.90 0.18 3.40
CA ILE A 54 15.07 0.56 2.26
C ILE A 54 13.86 1.32 2.81
N SER A 55 13.56 2.48 2.27
CA SER A 55 12.40 3.26 2.66
C SER A 55 11.54 3.61 1.45
N GLY A 56 10.24 3.63 1.64
CA GLY A 56 9.26 4.03 0.65
C GLY A 56 8.14 4.84 1.28
N THR A 57 7.55 5.70 0.48
CA THR A 57 6.36 6.48 0.84
C THR A 57 5.37 6.41 -0.31
N ASP A 58 4.10 6.23 0.02
CA ASP A 58 3.02 6.21 -0.94
C ASP A 58 1.71 6.66 -0.28
N GLY A 59 0.68 6.87 -1.10
CA GLY A 59 -0.69 7.15 -0.71
C GLY A 59 -1.67 6.11 -1.26
N VAL A 60 -2.95 6.33 -1.00
CA VAL A 60 -4.03 5.50 -1.59
C VAL A 60 -4.58 6.12 -2.87
N GLY A 61 -4.46 7.45 -2.99
CA GLY A 61 -4.97 8.19 -4.12
C GLY A 61 -6.50 8.23 -4.17
N THR A 62 -7.06 8.38 -5.37
CA THR A 62 -8.49 8.66 -5.55
C THR A 62 -9.43 7.49 -5.27
N LYS A 63 -8.92 6.31 -4.90
CA LYS A 63 -9.69 5.20 -4.31
C LYS A 63 -10.43 5.68 -3.04
N LEU A 64 -9.83 6.62 -2.29
CA LEU A 64 -10.47 7.24 -1.11
C LEU A 64 -11.85 7.81 -1.42
N MET A 65 -12.06 8.38 -2.60
CA MET A 65 -13.37 8.91 -3.00
C MET A 65 -14.39 7.81 -3.27
N VAL A 66 -13.96 6.63 -3.69
CA VAL A 66 -14.83 5.46 -3.83
C VAL A 66 -15.17 4.90 -2.44
N ALA A 67 -14.21 4.86 -1.53
CA ALA A 67 -14.46 4.49 -0.13
C ALA A 67 -15.47 5.41 0.54
N GLU A 68 -15.35 6.72 0.33
CA GLU A 68 -16.29 7.72 0.83
C GLU A 68 -17.69 7.54 0.23
N MET A 69 -17.79 7.31 -1.08
CA MET A 69 -19.04 7.05 -1.77
C MET A 69 -19.75 5.79 -1.21
N LEU A 70 -19.00 4.75 -0.89
CA LEU A 70 -19.51 3.48 -0.36
C LEU A 70 -19.64 3.46 1.15
N LYS A 71 -19.17 4.50 1.85
CA LYS A 71 -19.05 4.53 3.32
C LYS A 71 -18.29 3.33 3.88
N LYS A 72 -17.25 2.90 3.17
CA LYS A 72 -16.41 1.75 3.52
C LYS A 72 -14.97 2.19 3.69
N HIS A 73 -14.55 2.36 4.94
CA HIS A 73 -13.24 2.90 5.31
C HIS A 73 -12.32 1.86 5.97
N ASP A 74 -12.85 0.70 6.33
CA ASP A 74 -12.19 -0.34 7.12
C ASP A 74 -11.04 -1.06 6.39
N THR A 75 -11.03 -1.03 5.05
CA THR A 75 -10.00 -1.70 4.24
C THR A 75 -8.96 -0.73 3.64
N ILE A 76 -9.25 0.56 3.63
CA ILE A 76 -8.40 1.58 2.99
C ILE A 76 -7.00 1.67 3.63
N GLY A 77 -6.91 1.43 4.94
CA GLY A 77 -5.62 1.37 5.61
C GLY A 77 -4.75 0.21 5.15
N ILE A 78 -5.36 -0.91 4.73
CA ILE A 78 -4.63 -2.04 4.12
C ILE A 78 -4.02 -1.60 2.79
N ASP A 79 -4.78 -0.85 1.96
CA ASP A 79 -4.26 -0.29 0.72
C ASP A 79 -3.02 0.57 0.95
N LEU A 80 -3.07 1.47 1.94
CA LEU A 80 -1.96 2.35 2.26
C LEU A 80 -0.69 1.57 2.61
N VAL A 81 -0.82 0.58 3.50
CA VAL A 81 0.33 -0.26 3.90
C VAL A 81 0.83 -1.07 2.71
N ALA A 82 -0.07 -1.68 1.94
CA ALA A 82 0.28 -2.52 0.80
C ALA A 82 1.09 -1.75 -0.26
N MET A 83 0.70 -0.53 -0.60
CA MET A 83 1.41 0.29 -1.57
C MET A 83 2.86 0.54 -1.12
N CYS A 84 3.08 0.83 0.16
CA CYS A 84 4.42 1.06 0.70
C CYS A 84 5.24 -0.24 0.82
N VAL A 85 4.69 -1.29 1.44
CA VAL A 85 5.49 -2.50 1.74
C VAL A 85 5.77 -3.35 0.50
N ASN A 86 4.89 -3.31 -0.52
CA ASN A 86 5.13 -3.99 -1.77
C ASN A 86 6.29 -3.35 -2.55
N ASP A 87 6.50 -2.04 -2.44
CA ASP A 87 7.66 -1.34 -3.01
C ASP A 87 8.98 -1.70 -2.30
N LEU A 88 8.93 -2.00 -1.01
CA LEU A 88 10.11 -2.44 -0.28
C LEU A 88 10.49 -3.88 -0.63
N ILE A 89 9.50 -4.78 -0.68
CA ILE A 89 9.76 -6.21 -0.90
C ILE A 89 10.30 -6.51 -2.29
N VAL A 90 10.04 -5.68 -3.30
CA VAL A 90 10.61 -5.87 -4.65
C VAL A 90 12.13 -5.74 -4.67
N GLN A 91 12.72 -5.10 -3.68
CA GLN A 91 14.17 -5.01 -3.47
C GLN A 91 14.70 -6.08 -2.50
N GLY A 92 13.85 -7.02 -2.07
CA GLY A 92 14.18 -8.08 -1.13
C GLY A 92 14.14 -7.65 0.35
N ALA A 93 13.65 -6.44 0.64
CA ALA A 93 13.65 -5.91 2.00
C ALA A 93 12.49 -6.44 2.84
N GLU A 94 12.79 -6.88 4.07
CA GLU A 94 11.80 -7.16 5.11
C GLU A 94 11.28 -5.84 5.69
N PRO A 95 9.98 -5.51 5.62
CA PRO A 95 9.42 -4.34 6.27
C PRO A 95 9.59 -4.42 7.80
N LEU A 96 10.12 -3.37 8.41
CA LEU A 96 10.34 -3.30 9.86
C LEU A 96 9.23 -2.54 10.56
N PHE A 97 8.98 -1.31 10.10
CA PHE A 97 7.99 -0.43 10.72
C PHE A 97 7.33 0.50 9.71
N PHE A 98 6.19 1.00 10.12
CA PHE A 98 5.31 1.86 9.35
C PHE A 98 4.92 3.11 10.15
N LEU A 99 4.81 4.23 9.46
CA LEU A 99 4.28 5.50 9.95
C LEU A 99 3.19 5.96 8.99
N ASP A 100 2.10 6.52 9.52
CA ASP A 100 1.01 7.08 8.72
C ASP A 100 0.87 8.59 8.90
N TYR A 101 0.29 9.23 7.91
CA TYR A 101 -0.18 10.60 7.98
C TYR A 101 -1.63 10.64 7.53
N TYR A 102 -2.52 10.98 8.45
CA TYR A 102 -3.95 11.16 8.22
C TYR A 102 -4.29 12.65 8.22
N ALA A 103 -4.68 13.21 7.09
CA ALA A 103 -5.05 14.61 6.95
C ALA A 103 -6.54 14.73 6.61
N THR A 104 -7.27 15.62 7.29
CA THR A 104 -8.70 15.80 7.07
C THR A 104 -9.13 17.25 7.28
N GLY A 105 -10.27 17.66 6.73
CA GLY A 105 -10.84 18.98 7.00
C GLY A 105 -11.47 19.09 8.39
N SER A 106 -12.15 18.03 8.84
CA SER A 106 -12.73 17.91 10.19
C SER A 106 -12.66 16.47 10.66
N LEU A 107 -12.08 16.25 11.83
CA LEU A 107 -11.84 14.91 12.34
C LEU A 107 -13.14 14.20 12.75
N ASN A 108 -13.46 13.12 12.02
CA ASN A 108 -14.42 12.11 12.43
C ASN A 108 -13.63 10.93 13.04
N THR A 109 -13.74 10.77 14.36
CA THR A 109 -12.97 9.77 15.10
C THR A 109 -13.35 8.33 14.76
N GLU A 110 -14.55 8.07 14.27
CA GLU A 110 -15.00 6.73 13.86
C GLU A 110 -14.38 6.33 12.52
N ILE A 111 -14.43 7.23 11.53
CA ILE A 111 -13.79 7.03 10.24
C ILE A 111 -12.27 6.87 10.42
N ALA A 112 -11.63 7.79 11.16
CA ALA A 112 -10.19 7.73 11.39
C ALA A 112 -9.78 6.44 12.11
N THR A 113 -10.54 6.01 13.13
CA THR A 113 -10.29 4.73 13.81
C THR A 113 -10.38 3.57 12.84
N SER A 114 -11.43 3.52 12.01
CA SER A 114 -11.63 2.44 11.03
C SER A 114 -10.48 2.38 10.01
N VAL A 115 -10.02 3.53 9.52
CA VAL A 115 -8.85 3.60 8.62
C VAL A 115 -7.59 3.07 9.31
N ILE A 116 -7.35 3.47 10.56
CA ILE A 116 -6.15 3.05 11.31
C ILE A 116 -6.23 1.57 11.71
N GLU A 117 -7.42 1.02 11.94
CA GLU A 117 -7.62 -0.44 12.07
C GLU A 117 -7.17 -1.18 10.81
N GLY A 118 -7.53 -0.66 9.63
CA GLY A 118 -7.04 -1.17 8.35
C GLY A 118 -5.51 -1.07 8.22
N ILE A 119 -4.89 0.04 8.65
CA ILE A 119 -3.43 0.18 8.70
C ILE A 119 -2.81 -0.88 9.63
N GLY A 120 -3.38 -1.05 10.82
CA GLY A 120 -2.94 -2.10 11.75
C GLY A 120 -3.03 -3.50 11.14
N GLU A 121 -4.11 -3.81 10.40
CA GLU A 121 -4.24 -5.08 9.69
C GLU A 121 -3.19 -5.24 8.60
N GLY A 122 -2.98 -4.21 7.77
CA GLY A 122 -1.91 -4.20 6.76
C GLY A 122 -0.52 -4.44 7.38
N CYS A 123 -0.25 -3.84 8.53
CA CYS A 123 0.99 -4.06 9.28
C CYS A 123 1.11 -5.52 9.77
N ARG A 124 0.05 -6.12 10.29
CA ARG A 124 0.04 -7.54 10.68
C ARG A 124 0.24 -8.48 9.49
N LEU A 125 -0.41 -8.20 8.36
CA LEU A 125 -0.27 -8.97 7.13
C LEU A 125 1.15 -8.93 6.58
N SER A 126 1.81 -7.76 6.61
CA SER A 126 3.18 -7.57 6.14
C SER A 126 4.25 -7.96 7.18
N GLY A 127 3.88 -8.05 8.46
CA GLY A 127 4.80 -8.34 9.56
C GLY A 127 5.61 -7.13 10.05
N CYS A 128 5.23 -5.90 9.69
CA CYS A 128 5.82 -4.68 10.22
C CYS A 128 5.02 -4.12 11.41
N SER A 129 5.58 -3.17 12.14
CA SER A 129 4.92 -2.52 13.28
C SER A 129 4.47 -1.10 12.93
N LEU A 130 3.23 -0.75 13.26
CA LEU A 130 2.77 0.63 13.29
C LEU A 130 3.34 1.29 14.57
N ILE A 131 4.35 2.15 14.43
CA ILE A 131 5.07 2.71 15.57
C ILE A 131 4.92 4.21 15.75
N GLY A 132 4.29 4.90 14.82
CA GLY A 132 4.05 6.33 14.86
C GLY A 132 3.15 6.78 13.71
N GLY A 133 2.88 8.06 13.70
CA GLY A 133 2.08 8.70 12.68
C GLY A 133 1.67 10.11 13.10
N GLU A 134 0.86 10.76 12.28
CA GLU A 134 0.32 12.10 12.52
C GLU A 134 -1.14 12.15 12.10
N THR A 135 -1.96 12.86 12.85
CA THR A 135 -3.33 13.19 12.48
C THR A 135 -3.48 14.71 12.46
N ALA A 136 -3.79 15.26 11.29
CA ALA A 136 -3.91 16.70 11.09
C ALA A 136 -5.32 17.12 10.68
N GLU A 137 -5.95 18.00 11.46
CA GLU A 137 -7.13 18.74 11.03
C GLU A 137 -6.69 19.99 10.27
N MET A 138 -7.08 20.09 9.00
CA MET A 138 -6.73 21.19 8.10
C MET A 138 -7.99 21.79 7.47
N PRO A 139 -8.81 22.52 8.25
CA PRO A 139 -10.04 23.14 7.76
C PRO A 139 -9.71 24.14 6.64
N GLY A 140 -10.44 24.03 5.54
CA GLY A 140 -10.22 24.85 4.34
C GLY A 140 -9.27 24.24 3.30
N MET A 141 -8.41 23.27 3.66
CA MET A 141 -7.66 22.46 2.69
C MET A 141 -8.48 21.26 2.22
N TYR A 142 -9.11 20.55 3.15
CA TYR A 142 -10.04 19.46 2.87
C TYR A 142 -11.46 19.90 3.21
N LYS A 143 -12.44 19.32 2.54
CA LYS A 143 -13.86 19.63 2.70
C LYS A 143 -14.50 18.73 3.75
N GLY A 144 -15.02 19.29 4.84
CA GLY A 144 -15.73 18.50 5.85
C GLY A 144 -14.88 17.34 6.38
N GLU A 145 -15.39 16.13 6.25
CA GLU A 145 -14.71 14.90 6.71
C GLU A 145 -13.86 14.20 5.62
N GLU A 146 -13.75 14.82 4.43
CA GLU A 146 -12.80 14.32 3.42
C GLU A 146 -11.41 14.22 4.01
N TYR A 147 -10.68 13.15 3.65
CA TYR A 147 -9.34 12.89 4.18
C TYR A 147 -8.38 12.40 3.10
N ASP A 148 -7.10 12.56 3.37
CA ASP A 148 -6.01 12.01 2.59
C ASP A 148 -5.07 11.22 3.48
N LEU A 149 -4.36 10.26 2.87
CA LEU A 149 -3.47 9.33 3.56
C LEU A 149 -2.11 9.31 2.89
N ALA A 150 -1.06 9.38 3.69
CA ALA A 150 0.29 9.05 3.27
C ALA A 150 0.89 8.03 4.24
N GLY A 151 1.64 7.07 3.70
CA GLY A 151 2.35 6.06 4.45
C GLY A 151 3.85 6.16 4.24
N PHE A 152 4.60 5.81 5.27
CA PHE A 152 6.06 5.67 5.24
C PHE A 152 6.43 4.31 5.81
N CYS A 153 7.15 3.53 5.04
CA CYS A 153 7.64 2.25 5.49
C CYS A 153 9.16 2.21 5.43
N VAL A 154 9.78 1.59 6.43
CA VAL A 154 11.20 1.29 6.44
C VAL A 154 11.37 -0.21 6.57
N GLY A 155 12.19 -0.77 5.70
CA GLY A 155 12.57 -2.17 5.68
C GLY A 155 14.08 -2.33 5.72
N ILE A 156 14.52 -3.57 5.81
CA ILE A 156 15.92 -3.95 5.90
C ILE A 156 16.23 -5.12 4.97
N VAL A 157 17.39 -5.08 4.37
CA VAL A 157 17.92 -6.18 3.54
C VAL A 157 19.40 -6.33 3.80
N GLU A 158 19.94 -7.57 3.73
CA GLU A 158 21.38 -7.79 3.69
C GLU A 158 21.94 -7.25 2.37
N LYS A 159 23.03 -6.50 2.39
CA LYS A 159 23.60 -5.81 1.22
C LYS A 159 23.78 -6.72 0.01
N ASP A 160 24.26 -7.95 0.23
CA ASP A 160 24.51 -8.92 -0.83
C ASP A 160 23.24 -9.63 -1.33
N HIS A 161 22.08 -9.39 -0.68
CA HIS A 161 20.78 -9.95 -1.03
C HIS A 161 19.83 -8.92 -1.68
N ILE A 162 20.31 -7.71 -1.96
CA ILE A 162 19.51 -6.71 -2.66
C ILE A 162 19.11 -7.25 -4.05
N ILE A 163 17.82 -7.15 -4.35
CA ILE A 163 17.25 -7.47 -5.66
C ILE A 163 17.14 -6.17 -6.45
N ASP A 164 17.99 -6.01 -7.47
CA ASP A 164 18.09 -4.77 -8.26
C ASP A 164 18.02 -5.00 -9.78
N GLY A 165 17.76 -6.24 -10.21
CA GLY A 165 17.70 -6.59 -11.63
C GLY A 165 19.05 -6.88 -12.29
N SER A 166 20.16 -6.60 -11.62
CA SER A 166 21.52 -6.79 -12.19
C SER A 166 21.86 -8.24 -12.54
N LYS A 167 21.16 -9.20 -11.95
CA LYS A 167 21.33 -10.64 -12.16
C LYS A 167 20.38 -11.24 -13.20
N VAL A 168 19.52 -10.42 -13.83
CA VAL A 168 18.59 -10.90 -14.86
C VAL A 168 19.37 -11.32 -16.12
N ASN A 169 19.05 -12.52 -16.63
CA ASN A 169 19.68 -13.10 -17.78
C ASN A 169 18.68 -13.56 -18.84
N LEU A 170 19.16 -13.68 -20.07
CA LEU A 170 18.40 -14.27 -21.15
C LEU A 170 18.00 -15.71 -20.78
N GLY A 171 16.72 -16.01 -20.87
CA GLY A 171 16.15 -17.32 -20.54
C GLY A 171 15.58 -17.42 -19.13
N ASP A 172 15.67 -16.37 -18.33
CA ASP A 172 14.97 -16.31 -17.05
C ASP A 172 13.46 -16.43 -17.24
N HIS A 173 12.81 -17.16 -16.34
CA HIS A 173 11.35 -17.32 -16.36
C HIS A 173 10.66 -16.18 -15.65
N ILE A 174 9.59 -15.68 -16.25
CA ILE A 174 8.73 -14.65 -15.65
C ILE A 174 7.54 -15.35 -14.99
N VAL A 175 7.33 -15.08 -13.71
CA VAL A 175 6.20 -15.57 -12.94
C VAL A 175 5.36 -14.38 -12.46
N ALA A 176 4.05 -14.42 -12.75
CA ALA A 176 3.13 -13.40 -12.30
C ALA A 176 2.37 -13.84 -11.04
N LEU A 177 2.21 -12.93 -10.12
CA LEU A 177 1.32 -13.08 -8.96
C LEU A 177 0.06 -12.25 -9.19
N GLY A 178 -1.11 -12.91 -9.15
CA GLY A 178 -2.39 -12.25 -9.39
C GLY A 178 -2.73 -11.19 -8.33
N SER A 179 -3.38 -10.11 -8.78
CA SER A 179 -3.92 -9.05 -7.93
C SER A 179 -5.25 -9.47 -7.29
N SER A 180 -5.75 -8.67 -6.34
CA SER A 180 -7.11 -8.77 -5.79
C SER A 180 -8.15 -7.95 -6.59
N GLY A 181 -7.69 -7.16 -7.56
CA GLY A 181 -8.47 -6.23 -8.35
C GLY A 181 -7.60 -5.06 -8.80
N PRO A 182 -8.15 -3.86 -9.02
CA PRO A 182 -7.39 -2.67 -9.41
C PRO A 182 -6.39 -2.18 -8.37
N HIS A 183 -6.40 -2.76 -7.15
CA HIS A 183 -5.58 -2.34 -6.02
C HIS A 183 -5.84 -0.88 -5.64
N SER A 184 -4.84 0.00 -5.77
CA SER A 184 -4.97 1.44 -5.54
C SER A 184 -4.63 2.27 -6.78
N ASN A 185 -4.65 1.67 -7.97
CA ASN A 185 -4.26 2.30 -9.22
C ASN A 185 -5.45 2.48 -10.17
N GLY A 186 -5.37 3.48 -11.06
CA GLY A 186 -6.38 3.72 -12.09
C GLY A 186 -7.71 4.31 -11.59
N TYR A 187 -7.83 4.71 -10.33
CA TYR A 187 -9.11 5.15 -9.75
C TYR A 187 -9.63 6.47 -10.31
N SER A 188 -8.81 7.32 -10.88
CA SER A 188 -9.28 8.50 -11.62
C SER A 188 -10.11 8.10 -12.85
N LEU A 189 -9.69 7.04 -13.57
CA LEU A 189 -10.44 6.49 -14.70
C LEU A 189 -11.67 5.70 -14.21
N ILE A 190 -11.50 4.83 -13.23
CA ILE A 190 -12.60 4.04 -12.62
C ILE A 190 -13.74 4.96 -12.18
N ARG A 191 -13.45 6.06 -11.50
CA ARG A 191 -14.46 7.04 -11.07
C ARG A 191 -15.23 7.65 -12.25
N LYS A 192 -14.56 7.97 -13.36
CA LYS A 192 -15.22 8.44 -14.59
C LYS A 192 -16.15 7.38 -15.20
N VAL A 193 -15.81 6.11 -15.08
CA VAL A 193 -16.69 5.00 -15.49
C VAL A 193 -17.89 4.92 -14.56
N LEU A 194 -17.67 4.98 -13.24
CA LEU A 194 -18.75 4.96 -12.24
C LEU A 194 -19.75 6.12 -12.38
N GLU A 195 -19.31 7.30 -12.81
CA GLU A 195 -20.18 8.46 -13.07
C GLU A 195 -21.18 8.21 -14.21
N LYS A 196 -20.86 7.32 -15.14
CA LYS A 196 -21.63 7.07 -16.36
C LYS A 196 -22.39 5.75 -16.36
N THR A 197 -22.14 4.89 -15.37
CA THR A 197 -22.63 3.52 -15.32
C THR A 197 -23.45 3.27 -14.05
N LYS A 198 -24.10 2.12 -13.99
CA LYS A 198 -24.83 1.65 -12.80
C LYS A 198 -24.23 0.30 -12.38
N PRO A 199 -23.11 0.30 -11.68
CA PRO A 199 -22.46 -0.93 -11.23
C PRO A 199 -23.37 -1.70 -10.26
N THR A 200 -23.25 -3.02 -10.27
CA THR A 200 -23.84 -3.88 -9.24
C THR A 200 -23.11 -3.73 -7.92
N GLN A 201 -23.71 -4.17 -6.82
CA GLN A 201 -23.04 -4.19 -5.51
C GLN A 201 -21.80 -5.09 -5.53
N GLU A 202 -21.82 -6.18 -6.29
CA GLU A 202 -20.67 -7.08 -6.46
C GLU A 202 -19.52 -6.38 -7.16
N GLN A 203 -19.77 -5.65 -8.25
CA GLN A 203 -18.75 -4.84 -8.93
C GLN A 203 -18.16 -3.76 -8.02
N LEU A 204 -19.00 -3.08 -7.23
CA LEU A 204 -18.53 -2.10 -6.25
C LEU A 204 -17.64 -2.75 -5.17
N ASN A 205 -18.00 -3.95 -4.71
CA ASN A 205 -17.19 -4.69 -3.74
C ASN A 205 -15.83 -5.09 -4.34
N LEU A 206 -15.79 -5.54 -5.61
CA LEU A 206 -14.54 -5.85 -6.30
C LEU A 206 -13.65 -4.61 -6.51
N LEU A 207 -14.27 -3.46 -6.75
CA LEU A 207 -13.53 -2.20 -6.90
C LEU A 207 -12.95 -1.69 -5.58
N ILE A 208 -13.55 -1.98 -4.42
CA ILE A 208 -13.04 -1.55 -3.12
C ILE A 208 -12.19 -2.62 -2.43
N GLU A 209 -12.00 -3.79 -3.05
CA GLU A 209 -11.16 -4.85 -2.52
C GLU A 209 -9.75 -4.30 -2.21
N PRO A 210 -9.21 -4.58 -1.01
CA PRO A 210 -7.92 -4.03 -0.63
C PRO A 210 -6.78 -4.57 -1.48
N THR A 211 -5.78 -3.75 -1.67
CA THR A 211 -4.52 -4.09 -2.32
C THR A 211 -3.87 -5.28 -1.63
N LYS A 212 -3.52 -6.30 -2.40
CA LYS A 212 -2.90 -7.52 -1.88
C LYS A 212 -1.47 -7.24 -1.39
N ILE A 213 -1.16 -7.74 -0.19
CA ILE A 213 0.18 -7.67 0.40
C ILE A 213 0.93 -8.95 0.07
N TYR A 214 2.06 -8.84 -0.64
CA TYR A 214 2.85 -9.98 -1.10
C TYR A 214 4.04 -10.31 -0.21
N VAL A 215 4.30 -9.53 0.84
CA VAL A 215 5.53 -9.57 1.64
C VAL A 215 5.90 -10.98 2.10
N LYS A 216 4.98 -11.67 2.80
CA LYS A 216 5.30 -13.00 3.38
C LYS A 216 5.60 -14.05 2.32
N SER A 217 4.84 -14.04 1.20
CA SER A 217 5.05 -14.99 0.10
C SER A 217 6.37 -14.74 -0.62
N ILE A 218 6.71 -13.47 -0.87
CA ILE A 218 7.97 -13.10 -1.53
C ILE A 218 9.17 -13.35 -0.62
N LEU A 219 9.10 -13.00 0.68
CA LEU A 219 10.18 -13.32 1.63
C LEU A 219 10.46 -14.83 1.68
N SER A 220 9.41 -15.66 1.69
CA SER A 220 9.56 -17.11 1.62
C SER A 220 10.17 -17.59 0.30
N LEU A 221 9.76 -16.98 -0.81
CA LEU A 221 10.27 -17.31 -2.14
C LEU A 221 11.76 -17.03 -2.26
N ILE A 222 12.21 -15.82 -1.91
CA ILE A 222 13.63 -15.41 -2.04
C ILE A 222 14.57 -16.15 -1.10
N GLN A 223 14.04 -16.73 -0.01
CA GLN A 223 14.82 -17.64 0.86
C GLN A 223 15.03 -19.02 0.24
N SER A 224 14.17 -19.42 -0.69
CA SER A 224 14.14 -20.78 -1.23
C SER A 224 14.66 -20.88 -2.66
N LEU A 225 14.52 -19.80 -3.43
CA LEU A 225 14.86 -19.77 -4.86
C LEU A 225 15.61 -18.48 -5.20
N PRO A 226 16.52 -18.53 -6.20
CA PRO A 226 17.12 -17.32 -6.74
C PRO A 226 16.05 -16.48 -7.47
N VAL A 227 15.93 -15.23 -7.06
CA VAL A 227 15.06 -14.25 -7.71
C VAL A 227 15.93 -13.09 -8.18
N HIS A 228 15.93 -12.82 -9.49
CA HIS A 228 16.84 -11.85 -10.09
C HIS A 228 16.25 -10.44 -10.18
N ALA A 229 14.92 -10.34 -10.31
CA ALA A 229 14.18 -9.08 -10.32
C ALA A 229 12.76 -9.31 -9.83
N ILE A 230 12.14 -8.26 -9.30
CA ILE A 230 10.72 -8.23 -8.97
C ILE A 230 10.18 -6.87 -9.42
N SER A 231 9.06 -6.87 -10.15
CA SER A 231 8.38 -5.64 -10.56
C SER A 231 7.03 -5.53 -9.87
N HIS A 232 6.79 -4.43 -9.17
CA HIS A 232 5.49 -4.07 -8.64
C HIS A 232 4.70 -3.33 -9.73
N ILE A 233 3.64 -3.93 -10.22
CA ILE A 233 2.83 -3.35 -11.29
C ILE A 233 1.83 -2.36 -10.69
N THR A 234 2.09 -1.08 -10.92
CA THR A 234 1.30 0.07 -10.48
C THR A 234 0.91 0.94 -11.67
N GLY A 235 0.77 2.25 -11.49
CA GLY A 235 0.48 3.20 -12.58
C GLY A 235 1.47 3.04 -13.74
N GLY A 236 0.96 3.05 -14.97
CA GLY A 236 1.73 2.75 -16.18
C GLY A 236 1.76 1.27 -16.58
N GLY A 237 1.19 0.38 -15.73
CA GLY A 237 0.97 -1.03 -16.05
C GLY A 237 2.25 -1.82 -16.34
N LEU A 238 2.10 -2.91 -17.09
CA LEU A 238 3.21 -3.80 -17.44
C LEU A 238 4.29 -3.10 -18.26
N LEU A 239 3.89 -2.20 -19.17
CA LEU A 239 4.79 -1.57 -20.13
C LEU A 239 5.78 -0.59 -19.49
N GLU A 240 5.38 0.09 -18.42
CA GLU A 240 6.23 1.07 -17.74
C GLU A 240 6.96 0.50 -16.52
N ASN A 241 6.39 -0.50 -15.84
CA ASN A 241 6.99 -1.01 -14.60
C ASN A 241 8.00 -2.14 -14.83
N ILE A 242 7.76 -3.05 -15.78
CA ILE A 242 8.70 -4.15 -16.05
C ILE A 242 10.07 -3.66 -16.54
N PRO A 243 10.19 -2.66 -17.44
CA PRO A 243 11.49 -2.18 -17.88
C PRO A 243 12.37 -1.60 -16.76
N ARG A 244 11.78 -1.11 -15.66
CA ARG A 244 12.53 -0.53 -14.53
C ARG A 244 13.49 -1.52 -13.85
N VAL A 245 13.21 -2.81 -13.98
CA VAL A 245 13.96 -3.88 -13.31
C VAL A 245 14.73 -4.77 -14.30
N LEU A 246 14.76 -4.39 -15.57
CA LEU A 246 15.49 -5.11 -16.61
C LEU A 246 16.77 -4.36 -17.00
N PRO A 247 17.87 -5.08 -17.29
CA PRO A 247 19.02 -4.50 -17.97
C PRO A 247 18.66 -3.94 -19.35
N ASP A 248 19.27 -2.85 -19.77
CA ASP A 248 18.95 -2.12 -21.02
C ASP A 248 18.97 -2.98 -22.30
N HIS A 249 19.70 -4.08 -22.31
CA HIS A 249 19.87 -4.97 -23.46
C HIS A 249 18.89 -6.16 -23.46
N LEU A 250 17.99 -6.24 -22.46
CA LEU A 250 17.00 -7.30 -22.33
C LEU A 250 15.57 -6.76 -22.45
N ALA A 251 14.68 -7.62 -22.87
CA ALA A 251 13.24 -7.35 -22.94
C ALA A 251 12.44 -8.53 -22.37
N ALA A 252 11.34 -8.23 -21.69
CA ALA A 252 10.37 -9.22 -21.26
C ALA A 252 9.41 -9.54 -22.40
N LYS A 253 9.21 -10.84 -22.67
CA LYS A 253 8.16 -11.32 -23.58
C LYS A 253 7.04 -11.93 -22.75
N LEU A 254 5.89 -11.30 -22.76
CA LEU A 254 4.68 -11.76 -22.08
C LEU A 254 3.69 -12.33 -23.09
N ASP A 255 3.05 -13.44 -22.73
CA ASP A 255 1.93 -14.01 -23.49
C ASP A 255 0.63 -13.68 -22.75
N SER A 256 -0.17 -12.81 -23.35
CA SER A 256 -1.46 -12.38 -22.79
C SER A 256 -2.49 -13.52 -22.64
N ASN A 257 -2.26 -14.67 -23.27
CA ASN A 257 -3.10 -15.86 -23.10
C ASN A 257 -2.66 -16.73 -21.90
N SER A 258 -1.59 -16.37 -21.20
CA SER A 258 -1.08 -17.16 -20.07
C SER A 258 -1.81 -16.90 -18.75
N TRP A 259 -2.76 -15.95 -18.72
CA TRP A 259 -3.62 -15.69 -17.55
C TRP A 259 -5.03 -15.29 -18.00
N ASP A 260 -6.00 -15.51 -17.11
CA ASP A 260 -7.36 -15.05 -17.31
C ASP A 260 -7.53 -13.61 -16.79
N MET A 261 -8.13 -12.75 -17.60
CA MET A 261 -8.49 -11.39 -17.19
C MET A 261 -9.63 -11.45 -16.16
N PRO A 262 -9.47 -10.92 -14.94
CA PRO A 262 -10.55 -10.88 -13.98
C PRO A 262 -11.76 -10.09 -14.50
N GLU A 263 -12.97 -10.54 -14.15
CA GLU A 263 -14.23 -9.99 -14.66
C GLU A 263 -14.36 -8.48 -14.46
N ILE A 264 -13.87 -7.96 -13.33
CA ILE A 264 -13.94 -6.52 -13.04
C ILE A 264 -13.18 -5.67 -14.08
N PHE A 265 -12.05 -6.16 -14.59
CA PHE A 265 -11.30 -5.44 -15.64
C PHE A 265 -12.02 -5.51 -17.00
N ASN A 266 -12.62 -6.66 -17.34
CA ASN A 266 -13.44 -6.78 -18.55
C ASN A 266 -14.63 -5.83 -18.50
N TRP A 267 -15.28 -5.72 -17.33
CA TRP A 267 -16.37 -4.77 -17.11
C TRP A 267 -15.90 -3.32 -17.26
N LEU A 268 -14.79 -2.94 -16.62
CA LEU A 268 -14.22 -1.59 -16.72
C LEU A 268 -13.87 -1.24 -18.18
N GLN A 269 -13.25 -2.17 -18.90
CA GLN A 269 -12.88 -1.99 -20.31
C GLN A 269 -14.11 -1.73 -21.16
N SER A 270 -15.13 -2.57 -21.03
CA SER A 270 -16.37 -2.47 -21.82
C SER A 270 -17.14 -1.18 -21.53
N GLU A 271 -17.40 -0.90 -20.28
CA GLU A 271 -18.20 0.27 -19.87
C GLU A 271 -17.45 1.60 -20.07
N GLY A 272 -16.13 1.58 -19.87
CA GLY A 272 -15.28 2.74 -20.07
C GLY A 272 -14.85 2.96 -21.53
N ASN A 273 -15.11 2.00 -22.42
CA ASN A 273 -14.56 1.96 -23.77
C ASN A 273 -13.04 2.23 -23.75
N ILE A 274 -12.33 1.50 -22.87
CA ILE A 274 -10.91 1.69 -22.59
C ILE A 274 -10.09 0.89 -23.62
N ASP A 275 -9.08 1.52 -24.23
CA ASP A 275 -8.16 0.84 -25.14
C ASP A 275 -7.39 -0.26 -24.40
N ILE A 276 -7.11 -1.38 -25.10
CA ILE A 276 -6.41 -2.52 -24.49
C ILE A 276 -5.00 -2.17 -23.99
N ASN A 277 -4.37 -1.16 -24.58
CA ASN A 277 -3.04 -0.71 -24.14
C ASN A 277 -3.10 0.13 -22.86
N GLU A 278 -4.29 0.64 -22.47
CA GLU A 278 -4.54 1.39 -21.26
C GLU A 278 -4.98 0.45 -20.11
N MET A 279 -5.46 -0.76 -20.44
CA MET A 279 -5.87 -1.81 -19.49
C MET A 279 -4.68 -2.59 -18.94
#